data_b496a0258d8f3542cd447607dd5a90a3
#
_entry.id   b496a0258d8f3542cd447607dd5a90a3
#
_cell.length_a   1.000
_cell.length_b   1.000
_cell.length_c   1.000
_cell.angle_alpha   90.00
_cell.angle_beta   90.00
_cell.angle_gamma   90.00
#
_symmetry.space_group_name_H-M   'P 1'
#
loop_
_entity.id
_entity.type
_entity.pdbx_description
1 polymer ?
#
loop_
_entity_poly.entity_id
_entity_poly.type
_entity_poly.pdbx_seq_one_letter_code
_entity_poly.pdbx_strand_id
1 'polypeptide(L)'
;MRHKTKIRGLRHILAGAVLIASITMPAVMYSQPLPEEDRWVVVIDPGHGGRDPGAVGSKAKEKNINLAVALKTGKYIREYLKDVTVIYTREDDTYPGLAERAEVANRNKADLFISIHSNALSDKRFYGAETYVLGQTMDEANLQVAMKENSVITFEKDYQTKYEGFDPASAESYIIFSLMQNTYLKQSTEFATLVQNQFRDRVGRKDRGVRQAGFVVLWRATMPSVLIELGFVTNPEEEKFLLSEQGQDYLASAIFRAFRDYKQAIDSRSGIRNGNGVAALAGKSGDRPDSAAGAGTQGSGVKNESPAGPGTEGSGVKNESPAGPGTEGSVAKTESPAGPGTEGSGGRSDSSANTGTQVSGAARPSGQPAGEIWFMVQIAAMPADGELTQGQKTGIETITRIEDGERTKYAAGKYVLYDDALKYRRTLTGRFPDAFVIAVKNGRTIPLREAIEASKRKK
;
A
#
# COMPACT_ATOMS: atom_id res chain seq x y z
N MET A 1 43.03 -32.24 -96.93
CA MET A 1 41.56 -31.98 -96.87
C MET A 1 41.10 -32.01 -95.42
N ARG A 2 40.57 -30.88 -95.02
CA ARG A 2 40.22 -30.63 -93.61
C ARG A 2 38.80 -31.20 -93.29
N HIS A 3 38.67 -31.97 -92.27
CA HIS A 3 37.31 -32.28 -91.62
C HIS A 3 37.20 -31.56 -90.31
N LYS A 4 36.33 -30.59 -90.26
CA LYS A 4 35.84 -29.93 -89.04
C LYS A 4 34.67 -30.74 -88.55
N THR A 5 34.76 -31.35 -87.39
CA THR A 5 33.61 -31.97 -86.71
C THR A 5 33.22 -31.07 -85.56
N LYS A 6 31.95 -30.67 -85.62
CA LYS A 6 31.28 -29.80 -84.63
C LYS A 6 31.15 -30.42 -83.30
N ILE A 7 31.66 -29.83 -82.23
CA ILE A 7 31.23 -30.04 -80.85
C ILE A 7 30.14 -29.06 -80.53
N ARG A 8 28.87 -29.53 -80.56
CA ARG A 8 27.71 -28.85 -80.03
C ARG A 8 26.96 -29.84 -79.19
N GLY A 9 26.98 -29.73 -77.87
CA GLY A 9 26.16 -30.62 -77.01
C GLY A 9 26.51 -30.69 -75.55
N LEU A 10 27.35 -29.80 -75.02
CA LEU A 10 27.75 -29.92 -73.59
C LEU A 10 27.60 -28.59 -72.82
N ARG A 11 26.57 -27.79 -73.15
CA ARG A 11 26.31 -26.52 -72.43
C ARG A 11 24.98 -26.45 -71.73
N HIS A 12 24.14 -27.46 -71.72
CA HIS A 12 22.78 -27.39 -71.14
C HIS A 12 22.57 -28.34 -69.92
N ILE A 13 23.59 -29.07 -69.46
CA ILE A 13 23.44 -29.97 -68.30
C ILE A 13 23.95 -29.36 -66.99
N LEU A 14 24.71 -28.24 -67.02
CA LEU A 14 25.21 -27.60 -65.83
C LEU A 14 24.32 -26.48 -65.29
N ALA A 15 23.23 -26.12 -65.97
CA ALA A 15 22.32 -25.04 -65.50
C ALA A 15 21.13 -25.57 -64.65
N GLY A 16 20.94 -26.89 -64.59
CA GLY A 16 19.81 -27.51 -63.85
C GLY A 16 20.15 -27.93 -62.42
N ALA A 17 21.43 -27.98 -62.01
CA ALA A 17 21.83 -28.52 -60.70
C ALA A 17 22.03 -27.42 -59.62
N VAL A 18 21.93 -26.13 -59.95
CA VAL A 18 22.12 -25.02 -58.93
C VAL A 18 20.81 -24.52 -58.34
N LEU A 19 19.65 -24.97 -58.85
CA LEU A 19 18.34 -24.39 -58.45
C LEU A 19 17.56 -25.24 -57.40
N ILE A 20 18.12 -26.33 -56.88
CA ILE A 20 17.39 -27.20 -55.92
C ILE A 20 18.08 -27.29 -54.55
N ALA A 21 19.15 -26.56 -54.27
CA ALA A 21 19.82 -26.56 -52.97
C ALA A 21 19.42 -25.40 -52.05
N SER A 22 18.33 -24.63 -52.37
CA SER A 22 17.96 -23.40 -51.63
C SER A 22 16.69 -23.58 -50.77
N ILE A 23 16.16 -24.74 -50.59
CA ILE A 23 14.94 -24.91 -49.82
C ILE A 23 15.11 -26.08 -48.83
N THR A 24 15.62 -25.79 -47.66
CA THR A 24 15.31 -26.38 -46.35
C THR A 24 16.45 -26.08 -45.35
N MET A 25 16.70 -24.80 -45.05
CA MET A 25 17.18 -24.49 -43.71
C MET A 25 15.93 -24.27 -42.83
N PRO A 26 15.75 -25.05 -41.75
CA PRO A 26 14.78 -24.63 -40.75
C PRO A 26 15.27 -23.27 -40.25
N ALA A 27 14.41 -22.25 -40.39
CA ALA A 27 14.61 -20.97 -39.74
C ALA A 27 14.61 -21.28 -38.23
N VAL A 28 15.79 -21.50 -37.65
CA VAL A 28 15.98 -21.39 -36.23
C VAL A 28 15.66 -19.92 -35.93
N MET A 29 14.43 -19.66 -35.49
CA MET A 29 14.03 -18.40 -34.94
C MET A 29 14.91 -18.18 -33.70
N TYR A 30 16.07 -17.59 -33.88
CA TYR A 30 16.80 -16.97 -32.80
C TYR A 30 15.86 -15.85 -32.30
N SER A 31 15.15 -16.13 -31.21
CA SER A 31 14.51 -15.08 -30.42
C SER A 31 15.62 -14.10 -30.06
N GLN A 32 15.66 -12.96 -30.72
CA GLN A 32 16.57 -11.87 -30.36
C GLN A 32 16.25 -11.51 -28.91
N PRO A 33 17.24 -11.35 -28.04
CA PRO A 33 17.00 -10.83 -26.71
C PRO A 33 16.31 -9.46 -26.87
N LEU A 34 15.26 -9.24 -26.09
CA LEU A 34 14.58 -7.95 -26.05
C LEU A 34 15.60 -6.83 -25.86
N PRO A 35 15.42 -5.68 -26.52
CA PRO A 35 16.21 -4.48 -26.26
C PRO A 35 16.24 -4.22 -24.75
N GLU A 36 17.34 -3.75 -24.23
CA GLU A 36 17.52 -3.51 -22.80
C GLU A 36 16.47 -2.53 -22.25
N GLU A 37 15.97 -1.63 -23.09
CA GLU A 37 14.94 -0.63 -22.80
C GLU A 37 13.54 -1.24 -22.58
N ASP A 38 13.28 -2.46 -23.08
CA ASP A 38 11.98 -3.15 -22.96
C ASP A 38 11.93 -4.18 -21.80
N ARG A 39 13.02 -4.30 -21.04
CA ARG A 39 13.09 -5.24 -19.93
C ARG A 39 12.48 -4.63 -18.66
N TRP A 40 11.74 -5.46 -17.93
CA TRP A 40 11.33 -5.10 -16.58
C TRP A 40 12.55 -4.95 -15.68
N VAL A 41 12.53 -3.93 -14.83
CA VAL A 41 13.51 -3.74 -13.76
C VAL A 41 12.80 -3.82 -12.42
N VAL A 42 13.17 -4.80 -11.60
CA VAL A 42 12.72 -4.91 -10.22
C VAL A 42 13.88 -4.66 -9.27
N VAL A 43 13.69 -3.77 -8.31
CA VAL A 43 14.65 -3.56 -7.22
C VAL A 43 14.12 -4.23 -5.96
N ILE A 44 14.93 -5.14 -5.42
CA ILE A 44 14.67 -5.83 -4.16
C ILE A 44 15.56 -5.20 -3.09
N ASP A 45 14.94 -4.75 -2.02
CA ASP A 45 15.59 -4.07 -0.91
C ASP A 45 15.55 -4.94 0.35
N PRO A 46 16.62 -5.65 0.69
CA PRO A 46 16.72 -6.33 1.97
C PRO A 46 16.86 -5.27 3.07
N GLY A 47 15.84 -5.07 3.91
CA GLY A 47 15.85 -4.09 4.99
C GLY A 47 17.02 -4.28 5.95
N HIS A 48 17.45 -3.18 6.61
CA HIS A 48 18.56 -3.16 7.56
C HIS A 48 19.91 -3.55 6.95
N GLY A 49 20.88 -3.96 7.76
CA GLY A 49 22.21 -4.41 7.31
C GLY A 49 23.36 -3.71 8.05
N GLY A 50 24.56 -4.30 7.99
CA GLY A 50 25.75 -3.76 8.64
C GLY A 50 25.53 -3.52 10.14
N ARG A 51 25.68 -2.26 10.55
CA ARG A 51 25.51 -1.81 11.95
C ARG A 51 24.06 -1.85 12.44
N ASP A 52 23.09 -1.92 11.55
CA ASP A 52 21.68 -2.00 11.87
C ASP A 52 21.18 -3.46 11.82
N PRO A 53 20.97 -4.10 12.98
CA PRO A 53 20.51 -5.49 13.01
C PRO A 53 19.02 -5.62 12.65
N GLY A 54 18.24 -4.53 12.64
CA GLY A 54 16.78 -4.57 12.66
C GLY A 54 16.26 -5.16 13.97
N ALA A 55 15.10 -5.77 13.93
CA ALA A 55 14.55 -6.50 15.06
C ALA A 55 15.43 -7.69 15.45
N VAL A 56 15.55 -7.91 16.78
CA VAL A 56 16.34 -9.00 17.36
C VAL A 56 15.41 -9.95 18.11
N GLY A 57 15.40 -11.19 17.68
CA GLY A 57 14.74 -12.29 18.38
C GLY A 57 15.65 -12.95 19.41
N SER A 58 15.36 -14.22 19.73
CA SER A 58 16.23 -14.99 20.63
C SER A 58 17.53 -15.46 19.94
N LYS A 59 17.48 -15.73 18.66
CA LYS A 59 18.57 -16.20 17.79
C LYS A 59 18.66 -15.41 16.50
N ALA A 60 17.54 -14.81 16.06
CA ALA A 60 17.42 -14.12 14.80
C ALA A 60 17.87 -12.67 14.89
N LYS A 61 18.48 -12.18 13.80
CA LYS A 61 18.58 -10.78 13.47
C LYS A 61 17.82 -10.57 12.18
N GLU A 62 16.91 -9.62 12.18
CA GLU A 62 16.03 -9.31 11.05
C GLU A 62 16.83 -9.14 9.75
N LYS A 63 17.93 -8.37 9.78
CA LYS A 63 18.79 -8.13 8.61
C LYS A 63 19.22 -9.40 7.87
N ASN A 64 19.44 -10.51 8.60
CA ASN A 64 19.89 -11.75 8.01
C ASN A 64 18.74 -12.49 7.33
N ILE A 65 17.55 -12.49 7.94
CA ILE A 65 16.33 -13.09 7.36
C ILE A 65 15.96 -12.33 6.08
N ASN A 66 15.92 -11.01 6.15
CA ASN A 66 15.57 -10.14 5.03
C ASN A 66 16.50 -10.36 3.83
N LEU A 67 17.82 -10.44 4.08
CA LEU A 67 18.81 -10.72 3.04
C LEU A 67 18.60 -12.12 2.41
N ALA A 68 18.43 -13.13 3.24
CA ALA A 68 18.26 -14.50 2.76
C ALA A 68 17.01 -14.65 1.88
N VAL A 69 15.86 -14.08 2.31
CA VAL A 69 14.62 -14.14 1.52
C VAL A 69 14.74 -13.30 0.25
N ALA A 70 15.34 -12.11 0.32
CA ALA A 70 15.54 -11.23 -0.84
C ALA A 70 16.39 -11.89 -1.92
N LEU A 71 17.53 -12.50 -1.56
CA LEU A 71 18.42 -13.18 -2.50
C LEU A 71 17.73 -14.39 -3.16
N LYS A 72 16.99 -15.18 -2.36
CA LYS A 72 16.19 -16.30 -2.88
C LYS A 72 15.09 -15.80 -3.84
N THR A 73 14.40 -14.70 -3.51
CA THR A 73 13.37 -14.09 -4.38
C THR A 73 13.95 -13.68 -5.72
N GLY A 74 15.06 -12.96 -5.73
CA GLY A 74 15.69 -12.56 -6.98
C GLY A 74 16.29 -13.71 -7.76
N LYS A 75 16.77 -14.78 -7.07
CA LYS A 75 17.17 -16.02 -7.74
C LYS A 75 16.01 -16.63 -8.52
N TYR A 76 14.81 -16.76 -7.91
CA TYR A 76 13.62 -17.24 -8.60
C TYR A 76 13.25 -16.35 -9.79
N ILE A 77 13.28 -15.03 -9.63
CA ILE A 77 12.95 -14.09 -10.72
C ILE A 77 13.93 -14.30 -11.89
N ARG A 78 15.25 -14.31 -11.64
CA ARG A 78 16.29 -14.51 -12.68
C ARG A 78 16.20 -15.86 -13.36
N GLU A 79 15.77 -16.89 -12.63
CA GLU A 79 15.64 -18.25 -13.15
C GLU A 79 14.43 -18.39 -14.08
N TYR A 80 13.28 -17.84 -13.70
CA TYR A 80 12.01 -18.09 -14.38
C TYR A 80 11.52 -16.94 -15.28
N LEU A 81 12.03 -15.71 -15.12
CA LEU A 81 11.66 -14.55 -15.91
C LEU A 81 12.89 -13.92 -16.57
N LYS A 82 13.17 -14.35 -17.81
CA LYS A 82 14.39 -13.95 -18.54
C LYS A 82 14.36 -12.51 -19.07
N ASP A 83 13.18 -11.92 -19.09
CA ASP A 83 12.90 -10.56 -19.51
C ASP A 83 12.89 -9.56 -18.33
N VAL A 84 13.37 -9.97 -17.16
CA VAL A 84 13.43 -9.16 -15.94
C VAL A 84 14.88 -8.97 -15.49
N THR A 85 15.26 -7.72 -15.25
CA THR A 85 16.49 -7.33 -14.57
C THR A 85 16.23 -7.20 -13.07
N VAL A 86 16.97 -7.92 -12.25
CA VAL A 86 16.89 -7.85 -10.79
C VAL A 86 18.10 -7.11 -10.25
N ILE A 87 17.84 -6.06 -9.48
CA ILE A 87 18.82 -5.24 -8.79
C ILE A 87 18.54 -5.32 -7.28
N TYR A 88 19.59 -5.37 -6.47
CA TYR A 88 19.45 -5.30 -5.02
C TYR A 88 20.01 -3.99 -4.48
N THR A 89 19.45 -3.51 -3.38
CA THR A 89 20.05 -2.39 -2.64
C THR A 89 21.29 -2.83 -1.85
N ARG A 90 21.33 -4.11 -1.45
CA ARG A 90 22.50 -4.81 -0.90
C ARG A 90 22.41 -6.31 -1.22
N GLU A 91 23.55 -6.94 -1.36
CA GLU A 91 23.68 -8.40 -1.55
C GLU A 91 24.50 -9.06 -0.42
N ASP A 92 24.96 -8.26 0.52
CA ASP A 92 25.77 -8.67 1.67
C ASP A 92 25.33 -7.93 2.96
N ASP A 93 26.12 -8.00 4.02
CA ASP A 93 25.86 -7.33 5.30
C ASP A 93 26.32 -5.85 5.32
N THR A 94 26.10 -5.12 4.24
CA THR A 94 26.29 -3.66 4.18
C THR A 94 25.06 -2.90 4.64
N TYR A 95 25.20 -1.60 4.97
CA TYR A 95 24.13 -0.71 5.38
C TYR A 95 23.94 0.45 4.39
N PRO A 96 23.09 0.33 3.38
CA PRO A 96 22.63 1.50 2.63
C PRO A 96 21.60 2.30 3.44
N GLY A 97 21.71 3.64 3.43
CA GLY A 97 20.72 4.51 4.06
C GLY A 97 19.37 4.46 3.38
N LEU A 98 18.28 4.84 4.08
CA LEU A 98 16.92 4.70 3.52
C LEU A 98 16.73 5.49 2.21
N ALA A 99 17.28 6.71 2.12
CA ALA A 99 17.23 7.49 0.88
C ALA A 99 18.00 6.81 -0.26
N GLU A 100 19.16 6.23 0.04
CA GLU A 100 20.01 5.55 -0.94
C GLU A 100 19.30 4.34 -1.57
N ARG A 101 18.52 3.59 -0.78
CA ARG A 101 17.73 2.44 -1.26
C ARG A 101 16.73 2.87 -2.34
N ALA A 102 15.97 3.93 -2.08
CA ALA A 102 15.06 4.49 -3.07
C ALA A 102 15.80 5.06 -4.30
N GLU A 103 16.97 5.69 -4.10
CA GLU A 103 17.78 6.20 -5.20
C GLU A 103 18.31 5.09 -6.11
N VAL A 104 18.66 3.92 -5.58
CA VAL A 104 19.01 2.74 -6.39
C VAL A 104 17.87 2.40 -7.34
N ALA A 105 16.63 2.37 -6.85
CA ALA A 105 15.46 2.09 -7.68
C ALA A 105 15.21 3.20 -8.72
N ASN A 106 15.27 4.46 -8.31
CA ASN A 106 15.03 5.61 -9.17
C ASN A 106 16.05 5.72 -10.32
N ARG A 107 17.36 5.57 -10.02
CA ARG A 107 18.43 5.62 -11.01
C ARG A 107 18.32 4.52 -12.06
N ASN A 108 17.85 3.35 -11.65
CA ASN A 108 17.66 2.22 -12.55
C ASN A 108 16.27 2.18 -13.19
N LYS A 109 15.45 3.25 -13.01
CA LYS A 109 14.09 3.35 -13.57
C LYS A 109 13.28 2.08 -13.32
N ALA A 110 13.30 1.60 -12.06
CA ALA A 110 12.65 0.36 -11.70
C ALA A 110 11.13 0.43 -11.94
N ASP A 111 10.56 -0.67 -12.42
CA ASP A 111 9.11 -0.84 -12.60
C ASP A 111 8.42 -1.21 -11.26
N LEU A 112 9.19 -1.76 -10.31
CA LEU A 112 8.70 -2.12 -8.98
C LEU A 112 9.85 -2.10 -7.96
N PHE A 113 9.57 -1.57 -6.77
CA PHE A 113 10.46 -1.60 -5.61
C PHE A 113 9.84 -2.47 -4.51
N ILE A 114 10.60 -3.47 -4.04
CA ILE A 114 10.16 -4.44 -3.02
C ILE A 114 11.11 -4.39 -1.84
N SER A 115 10.71 -3.73 -0.75
CA SER A 115 11.43 -3.77 0.52
C SER A 115 10.97 -4.95 1.35
N ILE A 116 11.91 -5.70 1.93
CA ILE A 116 11.66 -6.95 2.67
C ILE A 116 12.16 -6.77 4.10
N HIS A 117 11.24 -6.95 5.05
CA HIS A 117 11.40 -6.76 6.49
C HIS A 117 10.82 -7.93 7.28
N SER A 118 11.06 -7.95 8.60
CA SER A 118 10.51 -8.92 9.54
C SER A 118 10.22 -8.24 10.86
N ASN A 119 8.95 -8.05 11.14
CA ASN A 119 8.42 -7.25 12.24
C ASN A 119 8.81 -7.76 13.63
N ALA A 120 8.59 -6.93 14.64
CA ALA A 120 8.72 -7.29 16.04
C ALA A 120 7.71 -6.51 16.90
N LEU A 121 7.07 -7.20 17.82
CA LEU A 121 6.22 -6.59 18.83
C LEU A 121 6.59 -7.13 20.22
N SER A 122 6.34 -6.32 21.26
CA SER A 122 6.54 -6.75 22.66
C SER A 122 5.66 -7.93 23.05
N ASP A 123 4.43 -7.99 22.54
CA ASP A 123 3.55 -9.14 22.68
C ASP A 123 3.97 -10.27 21.75
N LYS A 124 4.63 -11.27 22.31
CA LYS A 124 5.16 -12.44 21.58
C LYS A 124 4.08 -13.37 21.00
N ARG A 125 2.81 -13.10 21.22
CA ARG A 125 1.70 -13.87 20.63
C ARG A 125 1.37 -13.43 19.20
N PHE A 126 1.87 -12.28 18.78
CA PHE A 126 1.64 -11.81 17.41
C PHE A 126 2.38 -12.67 16.40
N TYR A 127 1.70 -13.01 15.31
CA TYR A 127 2.21 -13.83 14.21
C TYR A 127 1.51 -13.51 12.88
N GLY A 128 2.09 -13.98 11.78
CA GLY A 128 1.55 -13.77 10.42
C GLY A 128 2.32 -12.73 9.64
N ALA A 129 1.92 -12.48 8.40
CA ALA A 129 2.56 -11.54 7.48
C ALA A 129 1.64 -10.37 7.15
N GLU A 130 2.23 -9.21 6.89
CA GLU A 130 1.52 -8.00 6.46
C GLU A 130 2.32 -7.29 5.39
N THR A 131 1.66 -6.55 4.51
CA THR A 131 2.35 -5.80 3.45
C THR A 131 1.88 -4.35 3.48
N TYR A 132 2.84 -3.45 3.49
CA TYR A 132 2.60 -2.03 3.56
C TYR A 132 2.80 -1.35 2.22
N VAL A 133 1.98 -0.35 1.94
CA VAL A 133 2.15 0.62 0.86
C VAL A 133 2.27 2.03 1.46
N LEU A 134 2.95 2.93 0.76
CA LEU A 134 3.06 4.31 1.19
C LEU A 134 1.68 4.97 1.20
N GLY A 135 1.32 5.58 2.31
CA GLY A 135 0.07 6.30 2.43
C GLY A 135 -0.18 6.81 3.84
N GLN A 136 -1.40 7.27 4.05
CA GLN A 136 -1.79 7.77 5.35
C GLN A 136 -1.81 6.65 6.40
N THR A 137 -1.14 6.89 7.51
CA THR A 137 -1.21 6.00 8.66
C THR A 137 -2.56 6.18 9.36
N MET A 138 -3.41 5.15 9.31
CA MET A 138 -4.78 5.20 9.79
C MET A 138 -4.94 4.77 11.24
N ASP A 139 -4.01 3.97 11.76
CA ASP A 139 -4.04 3.46 13.13
C ASP A 139 -2.67 3.54 13.83
N GLU A 140 -2.72 3.50 15.16
CA GLU A 140 -1.53 3.61 16.01
C GLU A 140 -0.54 2.46 15.79
N ALA A 141 -1.03 1.25 15.57
CA ALA A 141 -0.16 0.09 15.37
C ALA A 141 0.68 0.23 14.10
N ASN A 142 0.08 0.70 12.99
CA ASN A 142 0.80 0.97 11.75
C ASN A 142 1.79 2.14 11.92
N LEU A 143 1.44 3.16 12.73
CA LEU A 143 2.35 4.24 13.05
C LEU A 143 3.58 3.74 13.78
N GLN A 144 3.41 2.90 14.80
CA GLN A 144 4.50 2.34 15.58
C GLN A 144 5.47 1.50 14.72
N VAL A 145 4.95 0.70 13.76
CA VAL A 145 5.80 -0.02 12.81
C VAL A 145 6.60 0.96 11.96
N ALA A 146 5.95 1.97 11.37
CA ALA A 146 6.65 2.96 10.55
C ALA A 146 7.68 3.77 11.35
N MET A 147 7.37 4.16 12.60
CA MET A 147 8.32 4.85 13.48
C MET A 147 9.54 3.99 13.77
N LYS A 148 9.34 2.70 14.03
CA LYS A 148 10.42 1.76 14.28
C LYS A 148 11.33 1.64 13.06
N GLU A 149 10.77 1.37 11.89
CA GLU A 149 11.53 1.20 10.65
C GLU A 149 12.21 2.49 10.18
N ASN A 150 11.58 3.65 10.38
CA ASN A 150 12.18 4.93 10.05
C ASN A 150 13.25 5.40 11.06
N SER A 151 13.26 4.86 12.28
CA SER A 151 14.22 5.27 13.34
C SER A 151 15.69 5.13 12.94
N VAL A 152 15.98 4.23 12.00
CA VAL A 152 17.33 3.94 11.51
C VAL A 152 17.96 5.13 10.76
N ILE A 153 17.16 6.11 10.30
CA ILE A 153 17.74 7.34 9.71
C ILE A 153 18.64 8.08 10.68
N THR A 154 18.41 7.96 11.98
CA THR A 154 19.23 8.59 13.03
C THR A 154 20.68 8.05 13.08
N PHE A 155 20.91 6.88 12.46
CA PHE A 155 22.26 6.34 12.28
C PHE A 155 23.04 7.05 11.18
N GLU A 156 22.36 7.78 10.30
CA GLU A 156 23.00 8.49 9.20
C GLU A 156 23.52 9.85 9.65
N LYS A 157 24.73 10.18 9.20
CA LYS A 157 25.26 11.53 9.40
C LYS A 157 24.39 12.51 8.61
N ASP A 158 24.13 13.66 9.17
CA ASP A 158 23.33 14.73 8.53
C ASP A 158 21.89 14.33 8.17
N TYR A 159 21.31 13.35 8.89
CA TYR A 159 19.96 12.88 8.62
C TYR A 159 18.92 14.00 8.63
N GLN A 160 19.07 15.01 9.49
CA GLN A 160 18.13 16.14 9.55
C GLN A 160 18.06 16.93 8.24
N THR A 161 19.21 17.17 7.61
CA THR A 161 19.28 17.84 6.31
C THR A 161 18.80 16.91 5.19
N LYS A 162 19.26 15.66 5.22
CA LYS A 162 18.96 14.64 4.21
C LYS A 162 17.45 14.32 4.13
N TYR A 163 16.79 14.32 5.28
CA TYR A 163 15.34 14.03 5.38
C TYR A 163 14.50 15.27 5.70
N GLU A 164 14.98 16.47 5.35
CA GLU A 164 14.25 17.74 5.42
C GLU A 164 13.62 18.03 6.78
N GLY A 165 14.32 17.65 7.86
CA GLY A 165 13.86 17.84 9.24
C GLY A 165 12.79 16.84 9.68
N PHE A 166 12.57 15.75 8.95
CA PHE A 166 11.70 14.66 9.38
C PHE A 166 12.26 14.04 10.67
N ASP A 167 11.43 13.99 11.71
CA ASP A 167 11.75 13.34 12.99
C ASP A 167 11.03 12.00 13.06
N PRO A 168 11.73 10.86 12.99
CA PRO A 168 11.13 9.53 13.01
C PRO A 168 10.47 9.19 14.36
N ALA A 169 10.79 9.92 15.43
CA ALA A 169 10.21 9.69 16.75
C ALA A 169 8.95 10.55 17.01
N SER A 170 8.65 11.53 16.15
CA SER A 170 7.49 12.42 16.31
C SER A 170 6.33 11.98 15.42
N ALA A 171 5.19 11.63 16.01
CA ALA A 171 3.97 11.29 15.28
C ALA A 171 3.52 12.42 14.33
N GLU A 172 3.81 13.69 14.68
CA GLU A 172 3.51 14.85 13.87
C GLU A 172 4.27 14.86 12.54
N SER A 173 5.49 14.32 12.52
CA SER A 173 6.28 14.21 11.27
C SER A 173 5.58 13.33 10.25
N TYR A 174 4.80 12.35 10.68
CA TYR A 174 4.08 11.42 9.78
C TYR A 174 2.85 12.04 9.11
N ILE A 175 2.43 13.23 9.52
CA ILE A 175 1.33 13.96 8.87
C ILE A 175 1.66 14.27 7.41
N ILE A 176 2.93 14.48 7.09
CA ILE A 176 3.36 14.75 5.72
C ILE A 176 2.89 13.66 4.75
N PHE A 177 2.90 12.40 5.17
CA PHE A 177 2.47 11.29 4.34
C PHE A 177 0.96 11.27 4.06
N SER A 178 0.16 11.93 4.91
CA SER A 178 -1.28 12.10 4.67
C SER A 178 -1.61 13.17 3.64
N LEU A 179 -0.66 14.08 3.41
CA LEU A 179 -0.81 15.17 2.44
C LEU A 179 -0.25 14.81 1.06
N MET A 180 0.52 13.74 0.97
CA MET A 180 1.12 13.30 -0.28
C MET A 180 0.12 12.52 -1.13
N GLN A 181 -0.03 12.92 -2.38
CA GLN A 181 -0.69 12.09 -3.38
C GLN A 181 0.28 11.00 -3.83
N ASN A 182 -0.02 9.76 -3.47
CA ASN A 182 0.74 8.63 -3.98
C ASN A 182 0.19 8.20 -5.35
N THR A 183 0.85 8.65 -6.39
CA THR A 183 0.50 8.32 -7.78
C THR A 183 0.47 6.80 -8.03
N TYR A 184 1.27 6.05 -7.30
CA TYR A 184 1.42 4.60 -7.48
C TYR A 184 0.65 3.77 -6.47
N LEU A 185 -0.20 4.39 -5.63
CA LEU A 185 -0.93 3.69 -4.56
C LEU A 185 -1.73 2.49 -5.09
N LYS A 186 -2.41 2.65 -6.22
CA LYS A 186 -3.23 1.59 -6.83
C LYS A 186 -2.36 0.39 -7.23
N GLN A 187 -1.27 0.62 -7.95
CA GLN A 187 -0.37 -0.43 -8.42
C GLN A 187 0.35 -1.11 -7.25
N SER A 188 0.80 -0.32 -6.26
CA SER A 188 1.42 -0.83 -5.04
C SER A 188 0.45 -1.72 -4.25
N THR A 189 -0.81 -1.29 -4.09
CA THR A 189 -1.85 -2.07 -3.41
C THR A 189 -2.19 -3.35 -4.16
N GLU A 190 -2.21 -3.32 -5.49
CA GLU A 190 -2.43 -4.50 -6.33
C GLU A 190 -1.33 -5.54 -6.09
N PHE A 191 -0.07 -5.14 -6.16
CA PHE A 191 1.05 -6.05 -5.88
C PHE A 191 1.04 -6.55 -4.43
N ALA A 192 0.84 -5.67 -3.45
CA ALA A 192 0.75 -6.03 -2.03
C ALA A 192 -0.36 -7.08 -1.77
N THR A 193 -1.50 -6.96 -2.45
CA THR A 193 -2.61 -7.91 -2.35
C THR A 193 -2.21 -9.28 -2.91
N LEU A 194 -1.51 -9.32 -4.03
CA LEU A 194 -0.99 -10.57 -4.58
C LEU A 194 0.00 -11.25 -3.62
N VAL A 195 0.88 -10.47 -2.96
CA VAL A 195 1.81 -11.01 -1.95
C VAL A 195 1.04 -11.63 -0.79
N GLN A 196 0.07 -10.92 -0.21
CA GLN A 196 -0.74 -11.42 0.91
C GLN A 196 -1.52 -12.68 0.54
N ASN A 197 -2.11 -12.74 -0.65
CA ASN A 197 -2.79 -13.93 -1.16
C ASN A 197 -1.82 -15.12 -1.26
N GLN A 198 -0.61 -14.92 -1.80
CA GLN A 198 0.38 -15.99 -1.89
C GLN A 198 0.84 -16.47 -0.51
N PHE A 199 1.03 -15.57 0.45
CA PHE A 199 1.40 -15.92 1.82
C PHE A 199 0.30 -16.72 2.52
N ARG A 200 -0.96 -16.31 2.39
CA ARG A 200 -2.12 -17.02 2.96
C ARG A 200 -2.32 -18.39 2.30
N ASP A 201 -2.42 -18.41 0.97
CA ASP A 201 -2.93 -19.57 0.23
C ASP A 201 -1.83 -20.63 -0.05
N ARG A 202 -0.57 -20.21 -0.10
CA ARG A 202 0.55 -21.10 -0.51
C ARG A 202 1.57 -21.35 0.60
N VAL A 203 1.71 -20.43 1.55
CA VAL A 203 2.66 -20.59 2.67
C VAL A 203 1.93 -20.93 3.97
N GLY A 204 0.60 -20.72 4.02
CA GLY A 204 -0.19 -20.94 5.22
C GLY A 204 0.06 -19.88 6.30
N ARG A 205 0.50 -18.67 5.91
CA ARG A 205 0.70 -17.57 6.87
C ARG A 205 -0.65 -16.96 7.24
N LYS A 206 -0.78 -16.55 8.50
CA LYS A 206 -1.91 -15.69 8.89
C LYS A 206 -1.79 -14.39 8.08
N ASP A 207 -2.82 -14.12 7.29
CA ASP A 207 -2.96 -12.88 6.54
C ASP A 207 -3.35 -11.76 7.50
N ARG A 208 -2.50 -10.73 7.62
CA ARG A 208 -2.76 -9.53 8.42
C ARG A 208 -3.16 -8.35 7.54
N GLY A 209 -3.25 -8.57 6.24
CA GLY A 209 -3.75 -7.63 5.24
C GLY A 209 -2.72 -6.69 4.64
N VAL A 210 -3.20 -5.92 3.68
CA VAL A 210 -2.49 -4.77 3.09
C VAL A 210 -2.80 -3.54 3.93
N ARG A 211 -1.76 -2.80 4.29
CA ARG A 211 -1.83 -1.65 5.19
C ARG A 211 -1.18 -0.42 4.57
N GLN A 212 -1.45 0.74 5.14
CA GLN A 212 -0.82 2.00 4.75
C GLN A 212 -0.07 2.61 5.92
N ALA A 213 1.15 3.08 5.66
CA ALA A 213 1.93 3.85 6.62
C ALA A 213 3.00 4.71 5.93
N GLY A 214 3.56 5.65 6.68
CA GLY A 214 4.58 6.59 6.21
C GLY A 214 5.99 6.04 6.31
N PHE A 215 6.37 5.11 5.44
CA PHE A 215 7.72 4.58 5.37
C PHE A 215 8.63 5.48 4.53
N VAL A 216 9.71 5.96 5.11
CA VAL A 216 10.69 6.82 4.44
C VAL A 216 11.34 6.11 3.25
N VAL A 217 11.58 4.81 3.34
CA VAL A 217 12.15 4.02 2.23
C VAL A 217 11.24 3.97 1.00
N LEU A 218 9.92 4.06 1.20
CA LEU A 218 8.94 4.10 0.10
C LEU A 218 8.65 5.52 -0.38
N TRP A 219 8.90 6.52 0.46
CA TRP A 219 8.54 7.92 0.20
C TRP A 219 9.20 8.48 -1.06
N ARG A 220 10.49 8.18 -1.25
CA ARG A 220 11.27 8.71 -2.37
C ARG A 220 11.22 7.84 -3.63
N ALA A 221 10.51 6.74 -3.60
CA ALA A 221 10.35 5.86 -4.75
C ALA A 221 9.44 6.50 -5.81
N THR A 222 9.90 6.52 -7.07
CA THR A 222 9.17 7.08 -8.21
C THR A 222 8.51 5.99 -9.07
N MET A 223 8.21 4.85 -8.44
CA MET A 223 7.52 3.69 -9.03
C MET A 223 6.62 3.03 -8.00
N PRO A 224 5.76 2.07 -8.39
CA PRO A 224 5.06 1.21 -7.44
C PRO A 224 6.03 0.59 -6.43
N SER A 225 5.69 0.66 -5.13
CA SER A 225 6.60 0.26 -4.05
C SER A 225 5.84 -0.34 -2.87
N VAL A 226 6.41 -1.36 -2.26
CA VAL A 226 5.86 -2.05 -1.08
C VAL A 226 6.93 -2.33 -0.05
N LEU A 227 6.52 -2.45 1.23
CA LEU A 227 7.32 -3.01 2.30
C LEU A 227 6.59 -4.25 2.83
N ILE A 228 7.26 -5.38 2.79
CA ILE A 228 6.73 -6.69 3.17
C ILE A 228 7.28 -7.07 4.53
N GLU A 229 6.38 -7.30 5.49
CA GLU A 229 6.69 -7.88 6.79
C GLU A 229 6.44 -9.39 6.75
N LEU A 230 7.51 -10.17 6.73
CA LEU A 230 7.47 -11.62 6.55
C LEU A 230 6.85 -12.37 7.74
N GLY A 231 6.94 -11.78 8.92
CA GLY A 231 6.50 -12.35 10.19
C GLY A 231 7.06 -11.58 11.38
N PHE A 232 6.92 -12.11 12.58
CA PHE A 232 7.32 -11.44 13.82
C PHE A 232 8.48 -12.18 14.48
N VAL A 233 9.70 -11.65 14.41
CA VAL A 233 10.94 -12.28 14.95
C VAL A 233 10.89 -12.46 16.48
N THR A 234 10.03 -11.70 17.17
CA THR A 234 9.84 -11.82 18.63
C THR A 234 8.94 -12.99 19.06
N ASN A 235 8.18 -13.58 18.13
CA ASN A 235 7.41 -14.79 18.38
C ASN A 235 8.31 -16.03 18.14
N PRO A 236 8.46 -16.94 19.11
CA PRO A 236 9.39 -18.08 18.98
C PRO A 236 9.09 -19.03 17.82
N GLU A 237 7.81 -19.27 17.48
CA GLU A 237 7.45 -20.14 16.36
C GLU A 237 7.69 -19.46 15.01
N GLU A 238 7.41 -18.15 14.94
CA GLU A 238 7.74 -17.33 13.78
C GLU A 238 9.25 -17.27 13.56
N GLU A 239 10.02 -17.00 14.62
CA GLU A 239 11.48 -16.96 14.57
C GLU A 239 12.06 -18.25 14.01
N LYS A 240 11.57 -19.41 14.51
CA LYS A 240 11.98 -20.72 14.03
C LYS A 240 11.67 -20.92 12.55
N PHE A 241 10.48 -20.50 12.11
CA PHE A 241 10.08 -20.57 10.69
C PHE A 241 10.94 -19.65 9.82
N LEU A 242 11.12 -18.39 10.23
CA LEU A 242 11.88 -17.37 9.50
C LEU A 242 13.38 -17.70 9.39
N LEU A 243 13.94 -18.43 10.37
CA LEU A 243 15.33 -18.90 10.35
C LEU A 243 15.50 -20.20 9.52
N SER A 244 14.42 -20.94 9.28
CA SER A 244 14.53 -22.19 8.52
C SER A 244 14.73 -21.91 7.04
N GLU A 245 15.58 -22.73 6.40
CA GLU A 245 15.79 -22.64 4.96
C GLU A 245 14.48 -22.85 4.18
N GLN A 246 13.65 -23.79 4.62
CA GLN A 246 12.35 -24.06 4.03
C GLN A 246 11.37 -22.88 4.17
N GLY A 247 11.33 -22.24 5.34
CA GLY A 247 10.48 -21.06 5.56
C GLY A 247 10.86 -19.89 4.67
N GLN A 248 12.17 -19.61 4.57
CA GLN A 248 12.72 -18.59 3.68
C GLN A 248 12.43 -18.88 2.21
N ASP A 249 12.55 -20.15 1.81
CA ASP A 249 12.27 -20.58 0.44
C ASP A 249 10.78 -20.45 0.10
N TYR A 250 9.89 -20.82 0.99
CA TYR A 250 8.44 -20.66 0.82
C TYR A 250 8.04 -19.18 0.69
N LEU A 251 8.59 -18.31 1.53
CA LEU A 251 8.34 -16.86 1.47
C LEU A 251 8.87 -16.26 0.16
N ALA A 252 10.11 -16.58 -0.21
CA ALA A 252 10.73 -16.10 -1.43
C ALA A 252 9.95 -16.54 -2.69
N SER A 253 9.58 -17.82 -2.76
CA SER A 253 8.79 -18.34 -3.88
C SER A 253 7.39 -17.75 -3.95
N ALA A 254 6.79 -17.37 -2.81
CA ALA A 254 5.50 -16.67 -2.75
C ALA A 254 5.62 -15.24 -3.32
N ILE A 255 6.65 -14.48 -2.91
CA ILE A 255 6.92 -13.14 -3.44
C ILE A 255 7.18 -13.21 -4.95
N PHE A 256 7.98 -14.19 -5.40
CA PHE A 256 8.21 -14.43 -6.83
C PHE A 256 6.91 -14.67 -7.61
N ARG A 257 6.01 -15.54 -7.12
CA ARG A 257 4.73 -15.80 -7.80
C ARG A 257 3.86 -14.55 -7.85
N ALA A 258 3.79 -13.78 -6.76
CA ALA A 258 3.08 -12.51 -6.73
C ALA A 258 3.65 -11.53 -7.78
N PHE A 259 4.98 -11.44 -7.89
CA PHE A 259 5.63 -10.59 -8.90
C PHE A 259 5.34 -11.06 -10.33
N ARG A 260 5.44 -12.36 -10.61
CA ARG A 260 5.08 -12.93 -11.91
C ARG A 260 3.65 -12.57 -12.32
N ASP A 261 2.71 -12.78 -11.42
CA ASP A 261 1.28 -12.55 -11.68
C ASP A 261 1.00 -11.05 -11.84
N TYR A 262 1.65 -10.20 -11.06
CA TYR A 262 1.59 -8.73 -11.20
C TYR A 262 2.13 -8.26 -12.55
N LYS A 263 3.35 -8.71 -12.91
CA LYS A 263 3.98 -8.40 -14.20
C LYS A 263 3.07 -8.80 -15.36
N GLN A 264 2.55 -10.02 -15.35
CA GLN A 264 1.65 -10.51 -16.39
C GLN A 264 0.38 -9.64 -16.52
N ALA A 265 -0.20 -9.19 -15.39
CA ALA A 265 -1.36 -8.32 -15.39
C ALA A 265 -1.05 -6.93 -15.99
N ILE A 266 0.11 -6.36 -15.67
CA ILE A 266 0.55 -5.07 -16.23
C ILE A 266 0.84 -5.20 -17.74
N ASP A 267 1.60 -6.22 -18.14
CA ASP A 267 1.94 -6.45 -19.55
C ASP A 267 0.67 -6.63 -20.42
N SER A 268 -0.32 -7.36 -19.90
CA SER A 268 -1.61 -7.57 -20.58
C SER A 268 -2.40 -6.27 -20.75
N ARG A 269 -2.34 -5.34 -19.80
CA ARG A 269 -3.05 -4.05 -19.87
C ARG A 269 -2.34 -3.06 -20.81
N SER A 270 -1.02 -3.09 -20.83
CA SER A 270 -0.21 -2.16 -21.62
C SER A 270 -0.27 -2.45 -23.12
N GLY A 271 -0.62 -3.66 -23.53
CA GLY A 271 -0.62 -4.10 -24.93
C GLY A 271 0.75 -4.02 -25.64
N ILE A 272 1.76 -3.54 -24.96
CA ILE A 272 3.04 -3.06 -25.55
C ILE A 272 4.17 -4.09 -25.37
N ARG A 273 4.10 -4.97 -24.37
CA ARG A 273 5.22 -5.89 -24.04
C ARG A 273 5.07 -7.32 -24.53
N ASN A 274 3.97 -7.67 -25.19
CA ASN A 274 3.83 -8.96 -25.83
C ASN A 274 4.34 -8.90 -27.26
N GLY A 275 5.59 -9.26 -27.51
CA GLY A 275 6.26 -9.30 -28.81
C GLY A 275 5.62 -10.19 -29.89
N ASN A 276 4.36 -10.63 -29.73
CA ASN A 276 3.57 -11.36 -30.71
C ASN A 276 2.34 -10.59 -31.22
N GLY A 277 2.16 -9.31 -30.87
CA GLY A 277 0.94 -8.52 -31.19
C GLY A 277 1.06 -7.54 -32.36
N VAL A 278 2.26 -7.28 -32.92
CA VAL A 278 2.43 -6.20 -33.91
C VAL A 278 2.18 -6.64 -35.35
N ALA A 279 1.97 -7.91 -35.64
CA ALA A 279 1.69 -8.41 -36.99
C ALA A 279 0.21 -8.44 -37.40
N ALA A 280 -0.75 -8.15 -36.50
CA ALA A 280 -2.18 -8.35 -36.77
C ALA A 280 -2.98 -7.07 -37.06
N LEU A 281 -2.42 -5.86 -36.94
CA LEU A 281 -3.15 -4.60 -37.12
C LEU A 281 -2.70 -3.73 -38.31
N ALA A 282 -1.78 -4.19 -39.15
CA ALA A 282 -1.36 -3.49 -40.37
C ALA A 282 -2.13 -3.83 -41.63
N GLY A 283 -3.29 -4.43 -41.54
CA GLY A 283 -4.07 -4.82 -42.71
C GLY A 283 -5.56 -4.77 -42.51
N LYS A 284 -6.14 -3.57 -42.47
CA LYS A 284 -7.52 -3.29 -42.95
C LYS A 284 -7.90 -1.84 -42.62
N SER A 285 -7.44 -0.90 -43.44
CA SER A 285 -8.14 0.35 -43.66
C SER A 285 -8.78 0.26 -45.04
N GLY A 286 -10.08 0.28 -45.08
CA GLY A 286 -10.84 0.33 -46.30
C GLY A 286 -12.30 -0.03 -46.07
N ASP A 287 -13.12 0.97 -46.28
CA ASP A 287 -14.57 0.96 -46.50
C ASP A 287 -15.50 1.19 -45.26
N ARG A 288 -15.92 2.44 -45.20
CA ARG A 288 -17.29 2.82 -44.80
C ARG A 288 -18.23 2.58 -45.99
N PRO A 289 -19.49 2.22 -45.77
CA PRO A 289 -20.53 3.22 -46.01
C PRO A 289 -21.60 3.31 -44.89
N ASP A 290 -22.25 4.44 -44.99
CA ASP A 290 -23.34 4.99 -44.19
C ASP A 290 -24.65 4.18 -44.17
N SER A 291 -25.41 4.51 -43.15
CA SER A 291 -26.85 4.78 -43.08
C SER A 291 -27.83 3.68 -42.63
N ALA A 292 -28.65 4.16 -41.71
CA ALA A 292 -30.09 4.01 -41.56
C ALA A 292 -30.67 2.93 -40.62
N ALA A 293 -31.16 3.42 -39.50
CA ALA A 293 -32.53 3.31 -38.95
C ALA A 293 -33.21 1.94 -38.79
N GLY A 294 -33.75 1.71 -37.59
CA GLY A 294 -35.07 1.09 -37.47
C GLY A 294 -35.19 -0.04 -36.45
N ALA A 295 -35.74 0.28 -35.32
CA ALA A 295 -36.82 -0.37 -34.56
C ALA A 295 -36.89 -1.90 -34.41
N GLY A 296 -37.16 -2.35 -33.17
CA GLY A 296 -37.92 -3.59 -32.95
C GLY A 296 -37.53 -4.38 -31.71
N THR A 297 -38.29 -4.18 -30.66
CA THR A 297 -38.48 -5.00 -29.45
C THR A 297 -38.68 -6.49 -29.76
N GLN A 298 -38.09 -7.35 -28.91
CA GLN A 298 -38.84 -8.40 -28.19
C GLN A 298 -37.97 -9.18 -27.23
N GLY A 299 -38.49 -9.39 -26.00
CA GLY A 299 -37.86 -10.11 -24.93
C GLY A 299 -38.04 -11.64 -25.08
N SER A 300 -37.14 -12.34 -24.38
CA SER A 300 -37.45 -13.68 -23.86
C SER A 300 -36.56 -13.96 -22.64
N GLY A 301 -37.24 -14.25 -21.55
CA GLY A 301 -36.61 -14.62 -20.28
C GLY A 301 -36.07 -16.05 -20.34
N VAL A 302 -34.95 -16.23 -19.62
CA VAL A 302 -34.48 -17.57 -19.28
C VAL A 302 -34.31 -17.63 -17.76
N LYS A 303 -35.03 -18.61 -17.19
CA LYS A 303 -35.06 -18.97 -15.78
C LYS A 303 -33.71 -19.59 -15.37
N ASN A 304 -33.16 -19.17 -14.24
CA ASN A 304 -32.12 -19.89 -13.52
C ASN A 304 -32.76 -20.96 -12.64
N GLU A 305 -32.44 -22.21 -12.92
CA GLU A 305 -32.64 -23.32 -11.99
C GLU A 305 -31.28 -23.76 -11.44
N SER A 306 -31.17 -23.77 -10.10
CA SER A 306 -30.06 -24.37 -9.36
C SER A 306 -30.35 -25.87 -9.18
N PRO A 307 -29.37 -26.77 -9.31
CA PRO A 307 -29.52 -28.13 -8.84
C PRO A 307 -29.09 -28.30 -7.41
N ALA A 308 -29.94 -29.03 -6.64
CA ALA A 308 -29.74 -29.48 -5.28
C ALA A 308 -28.63 -30.55 -5.19
N GLY A 309 -27.81 -30.49 -4.16
CA GLY A 309 -26.85 -31.55 -3.80
C GLY A 309 -27.49 -32.61 -2.89
N PRO A 310 -26.98 -33.85 -2.87
CA PRO A 310 -27.52 -34.92 -2.04
C PRO A 310 -26.90 -34.89 -0.63
N GLY A 311 -27.73 -35.16 0.36
CA GLY A 311 -27.36 -35.32 1.75
C GLY A 311 -26.64 -36.66 2.00
N THR A 312 -25.80 -36.67 3.02
CA THR A 312 -25.31 -37.88 3.67
C THR A 312 -25.48 -37.77 5.19
N GLU A 313 -25.88 -38.88 5.71
CA GLU A 313 -26.32 -39.17 7.08
C GLU A 313 -25.20 -39.05 8.14
N GLY A 314 -25.66 -38.88 9.38
CA GLY A 314 -24.85 -38.66 10.54
C GLY A 314 -24.14 -39.89 11.09
N SER A 315 -23.13 -39.66 11.90
CA SER A 315 -22.76 -40.50 13.00
C SER A 315 -22.26 -39.64 14.15
N GLY A 316 -22.96 -39.76 15.29
CA GLY A 316 -22.61 -39.05 16.51
C GLY A 316 -21.44 -39.72 17.21
N VAL A 317 -20.57 -38.90 17.76
CA VAL A 317 -19.63 -39.31 18.81
C VAL A 317 -19.75 -38.31 19.95
N LYS A 318 -20.17 -38.86 21.08
CA LYS A 318 -20.20 -38.21 22.40
C LYS A 318 -18.75 -37.95 22.85
N ASN A 319 -18.44 -36.75 23.27
CA ASN A 319 -17.26 -36.50 24.08
C ASN A 319 -17.69 -36.04 25.48
N GLU A 320 -17.37 -36.86 26.44
CA GLU A 320 -17.45 -36.57 27.87
C GLU A 320 -16.22 -35.74 28.28
N SER A 321 -16.49 -34.70 29.07
CA SER A 321 -15.46 -33.92 29.77
C SER A 321 -15.13 -34.60 31.09
N PRO A 322 -13.87 -34.65 31.52
CA PRO A 322 -13.54 -34.91 32.91
C PRO A 322 -13.35 -33.59 33.67
N ALA A 323 -13.93 -33.57 34.87
CA ALA A 323 -13.84 -32.54 35.90
C ALA A 323 -12.42 -32.47 36.49
N GLY A 324 -11.97 -31.23 36.73
CA GLY A 324 -10.77 -30.99 37.54
C GLY A 324 -11.09 -30.74 39.00
N PRO A 325 -10.14 -30.91 39.95
CA PRO A 325 -10.36 -30.63 41.36
C PRO A 325 -9.99 -29.17 41.71
N GLY A 326 -10.81 -28.60 42.58
CA GLY A 326 -10.56 -27.29 43.17
C GLY A 326 -9.51 -27.31 44.28
N THR A 327 -8.94 -26.16 44.55
CA THR A 327 -8.33 -25.82 45.85
C THR A 327 -8.65 -24.39 46.22
N GLU A 328 -9.00 -24.27 47.48
CA GLU A 328 -9.47 -23.11 48.22
C GLU A 328 -8.37 -22.07 48.50
N GLY A 329 -8.81 -20.81 48.67
CA GLY A 329 -8.41 -20.01 49.80
C GLY A 329 -7.36 -18.93 49.58
N SER A 330 -7.72 -17.67 49.51
CA SER A 330 -7.41 -16.76 50.62
C SER A 330 -7.79 -15.32 50.27
N VAL A 331 -8.58 -14.74 51.16
CA VAL A 331 -9.03 -13.35 51.19
C VAL A 331 -7.94 -12.48 51.79
N ALA A 332 -7.61 -11.36 51.15
CA ALA A 332 -7.00 -10.22 51.83
C ALA A 332 -7.63 -8.93 51.31
N LYS A 333 -8.43 -8.34 52.19
CA LYS A 333 -8.84 -6.93 52.15
C LYS A 333 -7.63 -6.04 52.38
N THR A 334 -7.52 -4.96 51.65
CA THR A 334 -6.88 -3.74 52.14
C THR A 334 -7.68 -2.53 51.68
N GLU A 335 -7.97 -1.72 52.67
CA GLU A 335 -8.83 -0.56 52.65
C GLU A 335 -8.19 0.65 52.01
N SER A 336 -9.04 1.50 51.43
CA SER A 336 -8.69 2.87 51.06
C SER A 336 -8.73 3.79 52.26
N PRO A 337 -7.96 4.88 52.30
CA PRO A 337 -8.33 6.02 53.13
C PRO A 337 -8.86 7.18 52.29
N ALA A 338 -9.90 7.80 52.86
CA ALA A 338 -10.62 8.97 52.43
C ALA A 338 -9.77 10.25 52.57
N GLY A 339 -9.94 11.17 51.63
CA GLY A 339 -9.50 12.55 51.81
C GLY A 339 -10.64 13.46 52.23
N PRO A 340 -10.39 14.65 52.77
CA PRO A 340 -11.44 15.52 53.25
C PRO A 340 -11.90 16.55 52.20
N GLY A 341 -13.22 16.81 52.27
CA GLY A 341 -13.87 17.83 51.49
C GLY A 341 -13.70 19.25 52.05
N THR A 342 -14.02 20.22 51.21
CA THR A 342 -14.45 21.54 51.68
C THR A 342 -15.61 22.04 50.83
N GLU A 343 -16.57 22.61 51.54
CA GLU A 343 -17.87 23.14 51.16
C GLU A 343 -17.74 24.50 50.44
N GLY A 344 -18.81 24.84 49.72
CA GLY A 344 -19.22 26.22 49.73
C GLY A 344 -19.99 26.70 48.51
N SER A 345 -21.33 26.73 48.65
CA SER A 345 -22.32 27.78 48.28
C SER A 345 -22.35 28.22 46.79
N GLY A 346 -23.39 28.09 46.04
CA GLY A 346 -24.74 28.65 46.33
C GLY A 346 -25.03 29.72 45.26
N GLY A 347 -26.08 29.53 44.45
CA GLY A 347 -26.55 30.60 43.56
C GLY A 347 -27.52 30.09 42.47
N ARG A 348 -28.80 30.09 42.80
CA ARG A 348 -29.97 29.96 41.89
C ARG A 348 -30.10 31.10 40.94
N SER A 349 -30.66 30.86 39.78
CA SER A 349 -31.97 31.31 39.28
C SER A 349 -32.03 31.17 37.76
N ASP A 350 -32.91 30.37 37.34
CA ASP A 350 -34.25 30.64 36.77
C ASP A 350 -34.28 31.24 35.36
N SER A 351 -34.85 30.39 34.53
CA SER A 351 -36.04 30.56 33.69
C SER A 351 -35.91 31.19 32.29
N SER A 352 -36.60 30.45 31.45
CA SER A 352 -37.52 30.86 30.39
C SER A 352 -37.04 30.89 28.96
N ALA A 353 -37.54 29.88 28.27
CA ALA A 353 -38.28 29.91 27.00
C ALA A 353 -38.28 31.23 26.19
N ASN A 354 -37.96 31.16 24.91
CA ASN A 354 -38.98 31.31 23.87
C ASN A 354 -38.42 31.13 22.43
N THR A 355 -39.16 30.36 21.66
CA THR A 355 -39.50 30.42 20.23
C THR A 355 -39.00 31.63 19.43
N GLY A 356 -38.60 31.29 18.18
CA GLY A 356 -38.76 32.26 17.10
C GLY A 356 -37.84 32.02 15.90
N THR A 357 -38.38 31.36 14.93
CA THR A 357 -38.00 31.37 13.51
C THR A 357 -37.67 32.78 13.04
N GLN A 358 -36.55 32.95 12.33
CA GLN A 358 -36.54 33.67 11.05
C GLN A 358 -35.23 33.49 10.27
N VAL A 359 -35.42 33.16 9.01
CA VAL A 359 -34.42 33.15 7.95
C VAL A 359 -34.19 34.60 7.53
N SER A 360 -32.95 35.06 7.47
CA SER A 360 -32.48 35.94 6.39
C SER A 360 -31.03 36.39 6.60
N GLY A 361 -30.28 36.44 5.52
CA GLY A 361 -29.20 37.38 5.31
C GLY A 361 -27.84 36.98 5.88
N ALA A 362 -26.90 36.67 4.97
CA ALA A 362 -25.48 36.58 5.25
C ALA A 362 -24.98 37.79 6.08
N ALA A 363 -24.79 37.56 7.39
CA ALA A 363 -24.03 38.45 8.24
C ALA A 363 -22.78 37.74 8.68
N ARG A 364 -21.62 38.33 8.38
CA ARG A 364 -20.33 37.95 8.99
C ARG A 364 -20.52 37.94 10.51
N PRO A 365 -20.12 36.88 11.24
CA PRO A 365 -20.03 36.94 12.68
C PRO A 365 -18.91 37.90 13.05
N SER A 366 -19.30 39.08 13.53
CA SER A 366 -18.44 40.06 14.17
C SER A 366 -17.98 39.51 15.52
N GLY A 367 -16.66 39.33 15.68
CA GLY A 367 -16.08 39.01 16.98
C GLY A 367 -14.94 37.98 16.99
N GLN A 368 -14.24 37.79 15.87
CA GLN A 368 -13.00 36.97 15.91
C GLN A 368 -11.78 37.90 15.88
N PRO A 369 -10.79 37.69 16.79
CA PRO A 369 -9.51 38.37 16.66
C PRO A 369 -8.87 37.98 15.33
N ALA A 370 -8.54 39.00 14.54
CA ALA A 370 -7.90 38.78 13.23
C ALA A 370 -6.57 38.07 13.43
N GLY A 371 -6.43 36.85 12.83
CA GLY A 371 -5.19 36.12 12.79
C GLY A 371 -5.10 34.85 13.62
N GLU A 372 -6.17 34.42 14.29
CA GLU A 372 -6.16 33.18 15.06
C GLU A 372 -6.30 31.94 14.15
N ILE A 373 -5.44 30.96 14.39
CA ILE A 373 -5.44 29.67 13.65
C ILE A 373 -6.25 28.66 14.45
N TRP A 374 -7.17 27.98 13.78
CA TRP A 374 -8.00 26.94 14.34
C TRP A 374 -7.75 25.60 13.64
N PHE A 375 -7.64 24.55 14.42
CA PHE A 375 -7.64 23.17 13.90
C PHE A 375 -9.05 22.61 14.01
N MET A 376 -9.54 22.05 12.88
CA MET A 376 -10.89 21.51 12.75
C MET A 376 -10.83 20.15 12.04
N VAL A 377 -11.85 19.31 12.19
CA VAL A 377 -11.93 18.03 11.51
C VAL A 377 -12.85 18.14 10.31
N GLN A 378 -12.28 18.11 9.10
CA GLN A 378 -13.09 18.05 7.88
C GLN A 378 -13.80 16.71 7.79
N ILE A 379 -15.13 16.73 7.72
CA ILE A 379 -16.00 15.53 7.68
C ILE A 379 -16.63 15.30 6.32
N ALA A 380 -16.68 16.33 5.47
CA ALA A 380 -17.16 16.21 4.10
C ALA A 380 -16.63 17.37 3.23
N ALA A 381 -16.56 17.13 1.92
CA ALA A 381 -16.37 18.14 0.88
C ALA A 381 -17.39 17.87 -0.23
N MET A 382 -18.25 18.86 -0.51
CA MET A 382 -19.37 18.74 -1.44
C MET A 382 -19.29 19.84 -2.51
N PRO A 383 -20.03 19.73 -3.63
CA PRO A 383 -20.26 20.87 -4.52
C PRO A 383 -20.78 22.08 -3.74
N ALA A 384 -20.66 23.29 -4.30
CA ALA A 384 -20.98 24.54 -3.61
C ALA A 384 -22.41 24.61 -3.03
N ASP A 385 -23.36 23.93 -3.64
CA ASP A 385 -24.77 23.81 -3.27
C ASP A 385 -25.10 22.57 -2.42
N GLY A 386 -24.11 21.69 -2.19
CA GLY A 386 -24.29 20.46 -1.42
C GLY A 386 -24.43 20.72 0.08
N GLU A 387 -25.39 20.07 0.75
CA GLU A 387 -25.60 20.15 2.19
C GLU A 387 -25.45 18.77 2.88
N LEU A 388 -24.96 18.82 4.13
CA LEU A 388 -24.97 17.65 5.01
C LEU A 388 -26.39 17.27 5.38
N THR A 389 -26.70 15.99 5.35
CA THR A 389 -27.98 15.45 5.82
C THR A 389 -28.14 15.65 7.34
N GLN A 390 -29.37 15.67 7.84
CA GLN A 390 -29.62 15.79 9.27
C GLN A 390 -28.96 14.65 10.07
N GLY A 391 -28.94 13.42 9.53
CA GLY A 391 -28.24 12.30 10.12
C GLY A 391 -26.72 12.52 10.25
N GLN A 392 -26.10 13.17 9.28
CA GLN A 392 -24.67 13.51 9.31
C GLN A 392 -24.36 14.64 10.31
N LYS A 393 -25.32 15.53 10.61
CA LYS A 393 -25.16 16.64 11.58
C LYS A 393 -25.40 16.20 13.03
N THR A 394 -26.18 15.15 13.27
CA THR A 394 -26.58 14.71 14.63
C THR A 394 -25.35 14.35 15.49
N GLY A 395 -25.26 14.85 16.72
CA GLY A 395 -24.19 14.56 17.67
C GLY A 395 -22.85 15.23 17.36
N ILE A 396 -22.80 16.20 16.45
CA ILE A 396 -21.65 17.07 16.23
C ILE A 396 -21.99 18.46 16.78
N GLU A 397 -21.24 18.90 17.80
CA GLU A 397 -21.56 20.15 18.51
C GLU A 397 -21.37 21.40 17.67
N THR A 398 -20.33 21.40 16.82
CA THR A 398 -19.98 22.57 15.99
C THR A 398 -19.61 22.10 14.60
N ILE A 399 -20.35 22.55 13.59
CA ILE A 399 -20.04 22.36 12.18
C ILE A 399 -19.81 23.72 11.53
N THR A 400 -18.63 23.90 10.96
CA THR A 400 -18.25 25.09 10.21
C THR A 400 -18.27 24.78 8.71
N ARG A 401 -18.98 25.62 7.94
CA ARG A 401 -18.95 25.61 6.48
C ARG A 401 -17.78 26.48 6.00
N ILE A 402 -16.93 25.97 5.15
CA ILE A 402 -15.78 26.66 4.60
C ILE A 402 -15.88 26.60 3.08
N GLU A 403 -15.97 27.74 2.45
CA GLU A 403 -15.99 27.84 0.99
C GLU A 403 -14.57 27.79 0.44
N ASP A 404 -14.34 26.89 -0.52
CA ASP A 404 -13.04 26.62 -1.13
C ASP A 404 -13.21 26.42 -2.65
N GLY A 405 -13.30 27.53 -3.36
CA GLY A 405 -13.57 27.56 -4.79
C GLY A 405 -14.95 27.00 -5.13
N GLU A 406 -15.00 25.97 -6.00
CA GLU A 406 -16.24 25.32 -6.44
C GLU A 406 -16.80 24.30 -5.43
N ARG A 407 -16.14 24.15 -4.27
CA ARG A 407 -16.53 23.17 -3.24
C ARG A 407 -16.78 23.84 -1.90
N THR A 408 -17.68 23.24 -1.15
CA THR A 408 -17.93 23.55 0.25
C THR A 408 -17.36 22.43 1.12
N LYS A 409 -16.48 22.78 2.05
CA LYS A 409 -15.96 21.88 3.07
C LYS A 409 -16.78 22.04 4.35
N TYR A 410 -17.11 20.92 4.99
CA TYR A 410 -17.76 20.87 6.28
C TYR A 410 -16.77 20.38 7.32
N ALA A 411 -16.50 21.19 8.34
CA ALA A 411 -15.53 20.90 9.38
C ALA A 411 -16.20 20.89 10.76
N ALA A 412 -15.91 19.84 11.54
CA ALA A 412 -16.43 19.60 12.87
C ALA A 412 -15.42 20.02 13.95
N GLY A 413 -15.90 20.56 15.06
CA GLY A 413 -15.08 21.03 16.18
C GLY A 413 -14.25 22.26 15.84
N LYS A 414 -13.62 22.87 16.88
CA LYS A 414 -12.76 24.05 16.73
C LYS A 414 -11.74 24.05 17.87
N TYR A 415 -10.47 23.82 17.54
CA TYR A 415 -9.41 23.60 18.53
C TYR A 415 -8.24 24.53 18.27
N VAL A 416 -7.60 25.00 19.36
CA VAL A 416 -6.37 25.80 19.30
C VAL A 416 -5.15 24.93 19.08
N LEU A 417 -5.18 23.70 19.61
CA LEU A 417 -4.11 22.73 19.49
C LEU A 417 -4.48 21.66 18.46
N TYR A 418 -3.52 21.32 17.63
CA TYR A 418 -3.65 20.24 16.65
C TYR A 418 -4.02 18.90 17.30
N ASP A 419 -3.38 18.57 18.44
CA ASP A 419 -3.58 17.30 19.15
C ASP A 419 -5.03 17.13 19.64
N ASP A 420 -5.69 18.20 20.02
CA ASP A 420 -7.08 18.14 20.48
C ASP A 420 -8.03 17.90 19.30
N ALA A 421 -7.76 18.52 18.16
CA ALA A 421 -8.47 18.22 16.92
C ALA A 421 -8.27 16.77 16.48
N LEU A 422 -7.05 16.23 16.67
CA LEU A 422 -6.74 14.84 16.33
C LEU A 422 -7.47 13.85 17.27
N LYS A 423 -7.52 14.15 18.57
CA LYS A 423 -8.33 13.34 19.52
C LYS A 423 -9.80 13.33 19.13
N TYR A 424 -10.33 14.49 18.77
CA TYR A 424 -11.73 14.61 18.35
C TYR A 424 -12.00 13.85 17.04
N ARG A 425 -11.08 13.93 16.05
CA ARG A 425 -11.17 13.13 14.84
C ARG A 425 -11.36 11.65 15.13
N ARG A 426 -10.63 11.09 16.11
CA ARG A 426 -10.72 9.67 16.49
C ARG A 426 -12.13 9.28 16.92
N THR A 427 -12.87 10.18 17.59
CA THR A 427 -14.26 9.92 17.99
C THR A 427 -15.23 9.91 16.80
N LEU A 428 -14.83 10.53 15.68
CA LEU A 428 -15.65 10.63 14.47
C LEU A 428 -15.35 9.52 13.45
N THR A 429 -14.26 8.75 13.58
CA THR A 429 -13.79 7.79 12.57
C THR A 429 -14.81 6.70 12.24
N GLY A 430 -15.56 6.20 13.23
CA GLY A 430 -16.61 5.20 12.99
C GLY A 430 -17.76 5.69 12.11
N ARG A 431 -17.93 7.00 11.99
CA ARG A 431 -19.03 7.64 11.28
C ARG A 431 -18.57 8.38 10.02
N PHE A 432 -17.37 8.94 10.07
CA PHE A 432 -16.70 9.63 8.97
C PHE A 432 -15.29 9.06 8.81
N PRO A 433 -15.15 7.90 8.16
CA PRO A 433 -13.85 7.22 8.03
C PRO A 433 -12.80 8.07 7.32
N ASP A 434 -13.24 8.92 6.37
CA ASP A 434 -12.38 9.81 5.59
C ASP A 434 -12.15 11.18 6.23
N ALA A 435 -12.57 11.38 7.51
CA ALA A 435 -12.36 12.65 8.19
C ALA A 435 -10.89 12.90 8.50
N PHE A 436 -10.42 14.15 8.32
CA PHE A 436 -9.05 14.55 8.61
C PHE A 436 -9.00 15.97 9.20
N VAL A 437 -7.90 16.27 9.91
CA VAL A 437 -7.71 17.60 10.52
C VAL A 437 -7.27 18.61 9.46
N ILE A 438 -7.91 19.76 9.44
CA ILE A 438 -7.55 20.93 8.63
C ILE A 438 -7.21 22.11 9.54
N ALA A 439 -6.40 23.02 9.03
CA ALA A 439 -6.15 24.30 9.68
C ALA A 439 -6.89 25.43 8.96
N VAL A 440 -7.52 26.29 9.74
CA VAL A 440 -8.34 27.40 9.25
C VAL A 440 -7.89 28.70 9.86
N LYS A 441 -7.62 29.70 9.04
CA LYS A 441 -7.30 31.07 9.45
C LYS A 441 -8.16 32.04 8.66
N ASN A 442 -8.82 32.96 9.34
CA ASN A 442 -9.72 33.96 8.71
C ASN A 442 -10.78 33.29 7.79
N GLY A 443 -11.32 32.12 8.18
CA GLY A 443 -12.37 31.44 7.41
C GLY A 443 -11.90 30.71 6.17
N ARG A 444 -10.59 30.64 5.92
CA ARG A 444 -9.98 29.88 4.80
C ARG A 444 -9.04 28.80 5.29
N THR A 445 -8.97 27.70 4.55
CA THR A 445 -7.98 26.65 4.82
C THR A 445 -6.58 27.17 4.53
N ILE A 446 -5.64 26.86 5.42
CA ILE A 446 -4.21 27.15 5.26
C ILE A 446 -3.41 25.84 5.35
N PRO A 447 -2.16 25.80 4.84
CA PRO A 447 -1.31 24.65 4.97
C PRO A 447 -1.17 24.22 6.43
N LEU A 448 -1.45 22.95 6.71
CA LEU A 448 -1.48 22.42 8.08
C LEU A 448 -0.13 22.57 8.79
N ARG A 449 0.96 22.35 8.06
CA ARG A 449 2.34 22.53 8.55
C ARG A 449 2.58 23.96 9.05
N GLU A 450 2.23 24.95 8.25
CA GLU A 450 2.35 26.38 8.62
C GLU A 450 1.56 26.69 9.89
N ALA A 451 0.36 26.12 10.00
CA ALA A 451 -0.50 26.29 11.15
C ALA A 451 0.10 25.68 12.43
N ILE A 452 0.64 24.46 12.34
CA ILE A 452 1.27 23.76 13.46
C ILE A 452 2.52 24.52 13.93
N GLU A 453 3.38 24.95 13.01
CA GLU A 453 4.57 25.76 13.34
C GLU A 453 4.19 27.09 14.00
N ALA A 454 3.17 27.77 13.48
CA ALA A 454 2.69 29.01 14.07
C ALA A 454 2.08 28.82 15.47
N SER A 455 1.43 27.68 15.72
CA SER A 455 0.87 27.35 17.04
C SER A 455 1.97 27.07 18.09
N LYS A 456 3.08 26.45 17.68
CA LYS A 456 4.24 26.16 18.54
C LYS A 456 4.99 27.43 18.94
N ARG A 457 5.01 28.48 18.11
CA ARG A 457 5.67 29.76 18.43
C ARG A 457 4.87 30.65 19.39
N LYS A 458 3.63 30.32 19.67
CA LYS A 458 2.75 31.07 20.62
C LYS A 458 2.78 30.47 22.03
N LYS A 459 3.43 29.34 22.26
CA LYS A 459 3.77 28.77 23.57
C LYS A 459 5.18 29.22 24.00
#